data_e7d344a2d20e942878cdff3ad40eef18
#
_entry.id   e7d344a2d20e942878cdff3ad40eef18
#
_cell.length_a   1.000
_cell.length_b   1.000
_cell.length_c   1.000
_cell.angle_alpha   90.00
_cell.angle_beta   90.00
_cell.angle_gamma   90.00
#
_symmetry.space_group_name_H-M   'P 1'
#
loop_
_entity.id
_entity.type
_entity.pdbx_description
1 polymer ?
#
loop_
_entity_poly.entity_id
_entity_poly.type
_entity_poly.pdbx_seq_one_letter_code
_entity_poly.pdbx_strand_id
1 'polypeptide(L)' 'DDIVYNQLIDFILKQKNVISIDSLKTRLFSEKYYVDLEIGVDENFSLKKAHQIAHEVHDALEKAFPDIKHCMIHVNPKAK' A
#
# COMPACT_ATOMS: atom_id res chain seq x y z
N ASP A 1 -3.03 -2.45 15.66
CA ASP A 1 -2.17 -3.27 16.49
C ASP A 1 -1.17 -4.06 15.63
N ASP A 2 -0.26 -4.76 16.27
CA ASP A 2 0.83 -5.44 15.56
C ASP A 2 0.34 -6.54 14.62
N ILE A 3 -0.75 -7.22 14.97
CA ILE A 3 -1.29 -8.28 14.13
C ILE A 3 -1.80 -7.71 12.80
N VAL A 4 -2.58 -6.66 12.88
CA VAL A 4 -3.12 -6.01 11.68
C VAL A 4 -1.99 -5.41 10.84
N TYR A 5 -1.04 -4.77 11.51
CA TYR A 5 0.12 -4.16 10.83
C TYR A 5 0.90 -5.22 10.03
N ASN A 6 1.18 -6.37 10.66
CA ASN A 6 1.91 -7.44 10.01
C ASN A 6 1.12 -8.07 8.87
N GLN A 7 -0.19 -8.20 9.02
CA GLN A 7 -1.06 -8.68 7.94
C GLN A 7 -1.04 -7.74 6.75
N LEU A 8 -1.04 -6.43 6.98
CA LEU A 8 -0.94 -5.45 5.92
C LEU A 8 0.38 -5.56 5.18
N ILE A 9 1.50 -5.67 5.92
CA ILE A 9 2.81 -5.83 5.30
C ILE A 9 2.84 -7.06 4.39
N ASP A 10 2.41 -8.19 4.90
CA ASP A 10 2.42 -9.44 4.12
C ASP A 10 1.56 -9.31 2.87
N PHE A 11 0.39 -8.71 2.99
CA PHE A 11 -0.52 -8.54 1.88
C PHE A 11 0.08 -7.62 0.82
N ILE A 12 0.63 -6.49 1.24
CA ILE A 12 1.19 -5.49 0.32
C ILE A 12 2.37 -6.06 -0.45
N LEU A 13 3.27 -6.78 0.23
CA LEU A 13 4.45 -7.34 -0.41
C LEU A 13 4.12 -8.42 -1.44
N LYS A 14 2.94 -9.01 -1.38
CA LYS A 14 2.48 -9.99 -2.36
C LYS A 14 1.85 -9.36 -3.60
N GLN A 15 1.61 -8.06 -3.58
CA GLN A 15 1.00 -7.39 -4.71
C GLN A 15 1.99 -7.27 -5.87
N LYS A 16 1.46 -7.49 -7.07
CA LYS A 16 2.27 -7.42 -8.29
C LYS A 16 2.89 -6.03 -8.43
N ASN A 17 4.15 -5.99 -8.81
CA ASN A 17 4.91 -4.77 -9.08
C ASN A 17 5.30 -3.95 -7.85
N VAL A 18 5.00 -4.43 -6.63
CA VAL A 18 5.49 -3.79 -5.42
C VAL A 18 6.85 -4.38 -5.09
N ILE A 19 7.89 -3.54 -5.13
CA ILE A 19 9.26 -3.96 -4.83
C ILE A 19 9.54 -3.89 -3.34
N SER A 20 9.02 -2.83 -2.69
CA SER A 20 9.32 -2.58 -1.29
C SER A 20 8.18 -1.82 -0.63
N ILE A 21 8.16 -1.87 0.69
CA ILE A 21 7.38 -0.96 1.51
C ILE A 21 8.37 0.03 2.11
N ASP A 22 8.26 1.28 1.72
CA ASP A 22 9.17 2.32 2.18
C ASP A 22 8.66 2.99 3.45
N SER A 23 7.35 3.00 3.65
CA SER A 23 6.73 3.52 4.87
C SER A 23 5.32 2.95 4.97
N LEU A 24 4.95 2.57 6.16
CA LEU A 24 3.58 2.15 6.46
C LEU A 24 3.19 2.72 7.81
N LYS A 25 2.22 3.60 7.80
CA LYS A 25 1.67 4.19 9.01
C LYS A 25 0.20 3.84 9.10
N THR A 26 -0.21 3.34 10.24
CA THR A 26 -1.61 3.00 10.47
C THR A 26 -2.10 3.73 11.72
N ARG A 27 -3.36 4.12 11.67
CA ARG A 27 -3.99 4.77 12.81
C ARG A 27 -5.41 4.22 12.94
N LEU A 28 -5.76 3.81 14.15
CA LEU A 28 -7.10 3.33 14.45
C LEU A 28 -7.91 4.49 15.03
N PHE A 29 -9.06 4.77 14.42
CA PHE A 29 -9.95 5.81 14.88
C PHE A 29 -11.39 5.33 14.72
N SER A 30 -12.14 5.27 15.82
CA SER A 30 -13.53 4.81 15.81
C SER A 30 -13.70 3.46 15.11
N GLU A 31 -12.83 2.51 15.45
CA GLU A 31 -12.84 1.15 14.92
C GLU A 31 -12.54 1.05 13.42
N LYS A 32 -12.09 2.15 12.82
CA LYS A 32 -11.67 2.17 11.42
C LYS A 32 -10.20 2.51 11.31
N TYR A 33 -9.54 1.93 10.32
CA TYR A 33 -8.12 2.18 10.08
C TYR A 33 -7.92 3.23 9.01
N TYR A 34 -6.95 4.11 9.29
CA TYR A 34 -6.42 5.04 8.31
C TYR A 34 -5.01 4.56 7.98
N VAL A 35 -4.74 4.38 6.70
CA VAL A 35 -3.46 3.81 6.23
C VAL A 35 -2.76 4.82 5.35
N ASP A 36 -1.50 5.07 5.66
CA ASP A 36 -0.63 5.93 4.84
C ASP A 36 0.56 5.06 4.44
N LEU A 37 0.65 4.76 3.15
CA LEU A 37 1.58 3.76 2.61
C LEU A 37 2.46 4.38 1.54
N GLU A 38 3.76 4.09 1.61
CA GLU A 38 4.68 4.37 0.52
C GLU A 38 5.25 3.05 0.02
N ILE A 39 5.14 2.82 -1.27
CA ILE A 39 5.66 1.61 -1.90
C ILE A 39 6.72 1.97 -2.95
N GLY A 40 7.66 1.07 -3.13
CA GLY A 40 8.65 1.18 -4.18
C GLY A 40 8.23 0.39 -5.40
N VAL A 41 8.35 0.99 -6.58
CA VAL A 41 8.10 0.33 -7.86
C VAL A 41 9.29 0.58 -8.78
N ASP A 42 9.37 -0.20 -9.86
CA ASP A 42 10.46 -0.09 -10.83
C ASP A 42 10.58 1.35 -11.35
N GLU A 43 11.75 1.94 -11.21
CA GLU A 43 12.00 3.31 -11.64
C GLU A 43 11.84 3.52 -13.14
N ASN A 44 11.88 2.43 -13.91
CA ASN A 44 11.72 2.49 -15.36
C ASN A 44 10.26 2.48 -15.81
N PHE A 45 9.33 2.31 -14.90
CA PHE A 45 7.91 2.43 -15.24
C PHE A 45 7.54 3.89 -15.49
N SER A 46 6.62 4.10 -16.44
CA SER A 46 6.08 5.43 -16.68
C SER A 46 5.29 5.91 -15.46
N LEU A 47 5.07 7.22 -15.40
CA LEU A 47 4.21 7.79 -14.36
C LEU A 47 2.80 7.19 -14.42
N LYS A 48 2.28 6.99 -15.63
CA LYS A 48 0.98 6.36 -15.82
C LYS A 48 0.95 4.96 -15.23
N LYS A 49 1.99 4.16 -15.48
CA LYS A 49 2.07 2.80 -14.94
C LYS A 49 2.17 2.82 -13.43
N ALA A 50 2.97 3.73 -12.87
CA ALA A 50 3.12 3.85 -11.43
C ALA A 50 1.80 4.21 -10.75
N HIS A 51 1.04 5.15 -11.34
CA HIS A 51 -0.28 5.51 -10.82
C HIS A 51 -1.26 4.33 -10.88
N GLN A 52 -1.19 3.56 -11.95
CA GLN A 52 -2.03 2.38 -12.10
C GLN A 52 -1.73 1.36 -11.01
N ILE A 53 -0.45 1.14 -10.70
CA ILE A 53 -0.04 0.23 -9.64
C ILE A 53 -0.58 0.71 -8.28
N ALA A 54 -0.44 1.99 -7.98
CA ALA A 54 -0.96 2.55 -6.74
C ALA A 54 -2.47 2.34 -6.63
N HIS A 55 -3.18 2.55 -7.72
CA HIS A 55 -4.63 2.36 -7.74
C HIS A 55 -5.02 0.90 -7.51
N GLU A 56 -4.31 -0.01 -8.14
CA GLU A 56 -4.56 -1.45 -7.96
C GLU A 56 -4.30 -1.91 -6.53
N VAL A 57 -3.22 -1.42 -5.92
CA VAL A 57 -2.90 -1.74 -4.53
C VAL A 57 -3.96 -1.16 -3.59
N HIS A 58 -4.38 0.07 -3.86
CA HIS A 58 -5.43 0.73 -3.08
C HIS A 58 -6.73 -0.09 -3.10
N ASP A 59 -7.17 -0.49 -4.29
CA ASP A 59 -8.41 -1.25 -4.43
C ASP A 59 -8.29 -2.63 -3.76
N ALA A 60 -7.13 -3.28 -3.91
CA ALA A 60 -6.90 -4.59 -3.30
C ALA A 60 -6.94 -4.49 -1.77
N LEU A 61 -6.33 -3.45 -1.20
CA LEU A 61 -6.33 -3.23 0.24
C LEU A 61 -7.73 -2.99 0.78
N GLU A 62 -8.49 -2.12 0.13
CA GLU A 62 -9.85 -1.82 0.58
C GLU A 62 -10.74 -3.04 0.52
N LYS A 63 -10.55 -3.88 -0.50
CA LYS A 63 -11.34 -5.09 -0.66
C LYS A 63 -10.97 -6.15 0.37
N ALA A 64 -9.68 -6.31 0.65
CA ALA A 64 -9.19 -7.34 1.57
C ALA A 64 -9.37 -6.95 3.04
N PHE A 65 -9.37 -5.66 3.34
CA PHE A 65 -9.45 -5.14 4.71
C PHE A 65 -10.60 -4.12 4.82
N PRO A 66 -11.83 -4.60 5.02
CA PRO A 66 -13.01 -3.72 5.02
C PRO A 66 -13.00 -2.64 6.10
N ASP A 67 -12.19 -2.81 7.15
CA ASP A 67 -12.08 -1.81 8.20
C ASP A 67 -11.19 -0.63 7.86
N ILE A 68 -10.53 -0.65 6.71
CA ILE A 68 -9.80 0.52 6.22
C ILE A 68 -10.80 1.53 5.69
N LYS A 69 -10.82 2.71 6.31
CA LYS A 69 -11.69 3.80 5.87
C LYS A 69 -10.97 4.68 4.85
N HIS A 70 -9.70 4.94 5.09
CA HIS A 70 -8.87 5.76 4.20
C HIS A 70 -7.55 5.06 3.96
N CYS A 71 -7.12 5.08 2.72
CA CYS A 71 -5.82 4.55 2.33
C CYS A 71 -5.18 5.52 1.34
N MET A 72 -4.05 6.10 1.72
CA MET A 72 -3.25 6.93 0.83
C MET A 72 -2.02 6.17 0.43
N ILE A 73 -1.73 6.14 -0.87
CA ILE A 73 -0.57 5.41 -1.38
C ILE A 73 0.31 6.36 -2.20
N HIS A 74 1.56 6.44 -1.80
CA HIS A 74 2.60 7.15 -2.52
C HIS A 74 3.53 6.13 -3.17
N VAL A 75 3.95 6.41 -4.39
CA VAL A 75 4.81 5.53 -5.17
C VAL A 75 6.18 6.17 -5.29
N ASN A 76 7.21 5.41 -4.90
CA ASN A 76 8.59 5.86 -5.01
C ASN A 76 9.32 5.03 -6.07
N PRO A 77 10.16 5.66 -6.91
CA PRO A 77 10.95 4.91 -7.88
C PRO A 77 12.06 4.14 -7.18
N LYS A 78 12.29 2.92 -7.61
CA LYS A 78 13.34 2.06 -7.09
C LYS A 78 14.12 1.41 -8.21
N ALA A 79 15.42 1.26 -8.00
CA ALA A 79 16.23 0.44 -8.88
C ALA A 79 15.81 -1.02 -8.69
N LYS A 80 15.57 -1.69 -9.79
CA LYS A 80 15.11 -3.07 -9.74
C LYS A 80 16.27 -4.05 -9.80
#